data_d5eefe27958b6c9ccd1b856dd6761c39
#
_entry.id   d5eefe27958b6c9ccd1b856dd6761c39
#
_cell.length_a   1.000
_cell.length_b   1.000
_cell.length_c   1.000
_cell.angle_alpha   90.00
_cell.angle_beta   90.00
_cell.angle_gamma   90.00
#
_symmetry.space_group_name_H-M   'P 1'
#
loop_
_entity.id
_entity.type
_entity.pdbx_description
1 polymer ?
#
loop_
_entity_poly.entity_id
_entity_poly.type
_entity_poly.pdbx_seq_one_letter_code
_entity_poly.pdbx_strand_id
1 'polypeptide(L)'
;PIDQFFENRYDFSFVGKHKTKTQTQLNYFAKAIQKYSGQKQKTYADWYDAFDALEYYLETLPVNRKKIIFIDEMPWIDTQRSTFVSALENFWNGWANRRYDIVLIASGSATSWMADKLIDNQGGLHNRITRRLYLEPFTLSETEEYFKSFDSPLTRYDILQCYMFTGGIPFYLSLMNPQMSVAQNIDMLFFHKSAPLRREYDELYSALFTHVDSYIKVIEILYDHKYGLTKREISKATKLNGTFLNTVLNKV
;
A
#
# COMPACT_ATOMS: atom_id res chain seq x y z
N PRO A 1 -5.91 -5.36 8.71
CA PRO A 1 -5.43 -6.66 9.25
C PRO A 1 -4.39 -6.48 10.36
N ILE A 2 -3.31 -5.67 10.15
CA ILE A 2 -2.27 -5.47 11.17
C ILE A 2 -2.85 -4.83 12.43
N ASP A 3 -3.63 -3.76 12.27
CA ASP A 3 -4.28 -3.06 13.39
C ASP A 3 -5.21 -3.98 14.19
N GLN A 4 -5.96 -4.86 13.53
CA GLN A 4 -6.81 -5.85 14.19
C GLN A 4 -5.99 -6.88 14.98
N PHE A 5 -4.91 -7.39 14.39
CA PHE A 5 -4.04 -8.36 15.03
C PHE A 5 -3.39 -7.81 16.30
N PHE A 6 -2.92 -6.57 16.26
CA PHE A 6 -2.29 -5.91 17.41
C PHE A 6 -3.27 -5.12 18.28
N GLU A 7 -4.58 -5.12 17.93
CA GLU A 7 -5.61 -4.34 18.65
C GLU A 7 -5.21 -2.85 18.80
N ASN A 8 -4.53 -2.29 17.80
CA ASN A 8 -3.93 -0.96 17.83
C ASN A 8 -2.92 -0.72 18.98
N ARG A 9 -2.41 -1.78 19.59
CA ARG A 9 -1.44 -1.71 20.69
C ARG A 9 -0.01 -1.66 20.15
N TYR A 10 0.35 -0.54 19.57
CA TYR A 10 1.72 -0.23 19.14
C TYR A 10 2.44 0.61 20.20
N ASP A 11 3.75 0.39 20.33
CA ASP A 11 4.62 1.30 21.08
C ASP A 11 4.97 2.55 20.27
N PHE A 12 4.95 2.41 18.95
CA PHE A 12 5.03 3.51 18.02
C PHE A 12 4.36 3.14 16.70
N SER A 13 3.59 4.04 16.12
CA SER A 13 3.03 3.89 14.77
C SER A 13 3.10 5.20 14.01
N PHE A 14 3.50 5.11 12.76
CA PHE A 14 3.58 6.24 11.83
C PHE A 14 3.15 5.83 10.45
N VAL A 15 2.32 6.65 9.80
CA VAL A 15 1.84 6.44 8.43
C VAL A 15 2.39 7.55 7.54
N GLY A 16 3.08 7.18 6.48
CA GLY A 16 3.55 8.11 5.45
C GLY A 16 2.44 8.96 4.87
N LYS A 17 2.74 10.19 4.50
CA LYS A 17 1.76 11.11 3.90
C LYS A 17 1.99 11.23 2.40
N HIS A 18 0.96 10.90 1.63
CA HIS A 18 1.03 10.94 0.17
C HIS A 18 1.34 12.34 -0.35
N LYS A 19 2.24 12.44 -1.34
CA LYS A 19 2.59 13.69 -2.06
C LYS A 19 2.97 14.86 -1.16
N THR A 20 3.70 14.62 -0.07
CA THR A 20 4.19 15.67 0.81
C THR A 20 5.72 15.81 0.77
N LYS A 21 6.23 16.95 1.25
CA LYS A 21 7.67 17.21 1.36
C LYS A 21 8.25 16.52 2.59
N THR A 22 9.56 16.23 2.57
CA THR A 22 10.31 15.63 3.68
C THR A 22 10.05 16.34 5.02
N GLN A 23 10.10 17.67 5.06
CA GLN A 23 9.85 18.42 6.30
C GLN A 23 8.42 18.21 6.85
N THR A 24 7.44 18.04 5.98
CA THR A 24 6.08 17.72 6.40
C THR A 24 6.02 16.31 7.00
N GLN A 25 6.68 15.33 6.40
CA GLN A 25 6.80 13.97 6.95
C GLN A 25 7.43 14.00 8.35
N LEU A 26 8.57 14.71 8.51
CA LEU A 26 9.27 14.86 9.80
C LEU A 26 8.39 15.52 10.87
N ASN A 27 7.61 16.52 10.51
CA ASN A 27 6.67 17.16 11.42
C ASN A 27 5.56 16.21 11.91
N TYR A 28 5.03 15.35 11.02
CA TYR A 28 4.05 14.34 11.42
C TYR A 28 4.68 13.21 12.24
N PHE A 29 5.92 12.82 11.93
CA PHE A 29 6.68 11.87 12.74
C PHE A 29 6.92 12.42 14.16
N ALA A 30 7.29 13.69 14.28
CA ALA A 30 7.43 14.37 15.57
C ALA A 30 6.12 14.37 16.38
N LYS A 31 4.97 14.60 15.72
CA LYS A 31 3.65 14.49 16.38
C LYS A 31 3.36 13.05 16.83
N ALA A 32 3.77 12.06 16.05
CA ALA A 32 3.64 10.65 16.46
C ALA A 32 4.49 10.37 17.70
N ILE A 33 5.77 10.77 17.73
CA ILE A 33 6.62 10.65 18.93
C ILE A 33 5.96 11.34 20.14
N GLN A 34 5.45 12.56 19.98
CA GLN A 34 4.73 13.25 21.05
C GLN A 34 3.54 12.45 21.56
N LYS A 35 2.72 11.90 20.65
CA LYS A 35 1.52 11.12 21.00
C LYS A 35 1.86 9.90 21.86
N TYR A 36 2.92 9.18 21.52
CA TYR A 36 3.29 7.94 22.20
C TYR A 36 4.14 8.19 23.46
N SER A 37 5.03 9.17 23.44
CA SER A 37 5.94 9.47 24.56
C SER A 37 5.33 10.41 25.63
N GLY A 38 4.29 11.15 25.29
CA GLY A 38 3.77 12.25 26.12
C GLY A 38 4.71 13.46 26.22
N GLN A 39 5.87 13.44 25.57
CA GLN A 39 6.84 14.52 25.61
C GLN A 39 6.44 15.66 24.69
N LYS A 40 6.99 16.86 24.96
CA LYS A 40 6.77 18.02 24.10
C LYS A 40 7.31 17.75 22.70
N GLN A 41 6.51 18.10 21.67
CA GLN A 41 6.91 17.96 20.27
C GLN A 41 8.24 18.68 20.00
N LYS A 42 9.16 17.98 19.33
CA LYS A 42 10.44 18.52 18.85
C LYS A 42 10.36 18.73 17.34
N THR A 43 11.27 19.56 16.81
CA THR A 43 11.51 19.69 15.37
C THR A 43 12.77 18.90 15.04
N TYR A 44 12.72 18.10 13.97
CA TYR A 44 13.84 17.32 13.49
C TYR A 44 14.42 17.95 12.23
N ALA A 45 15.75 18.01 12.13
CA ALA A 45 16.43 18.54 10.96
C ALA A 45 16.36 17.53 9.79
N ASP A 46 16.51 16.27 10.09
CA ASP A 46 16.47 15.18 9.13
C ASP A 46 15.93 13.88 9.75
N TRP A 47 16.01 12.78 9.02
CA TRP A 47 15.54 11.47 9.47
C TRP A 47 16.45 10.81 10.49
N TYR A 48 17.74 11.16 10.55
CA TYR A 48 18.64 10.67 11.60
C TYR A 48 18.20 11.21 12.96
N ASP A 49 17.99 12.52 13.08
CA ASP A 49 17.45 13.13 14.31
C ASP A 49 16.10 12.53 14.72
N ALA A 50 15.25 12.23 13.74
CA ALA A 50 13.93 11.66 13.98
C ALA A 50 14.01 10.23 14.54
N PHE A 51 14.89 9.39 13.98
CA PHE A 51 15.11 8.02 14.48
C PHE A 51 15.86 7.99 15.80
N ASP A 52 16.80 8.89 16.05
CA ASP A 52 17.46 9.04 17.36
C ASP A 52 16.42 9.38 18.45
N ALA A 53 15.46 10.24 18.15
CA ALA A 53 14.36 10.54 19.06
C ALA A 53 13.44 9.34 19.30
N LEU A 54 13.20 8.50 18.29
CA LEU A 54 12.45 7.25 18.43
C LEU A 54 13.20 6.25 19.30
N GLU A 55 14.51 6.08 19.08
CA GLU A 55 15.39 5.23 19.89
C GLU A 55 15.31 5.65 21.35
N TYR A 56 15.56 6.93 21.63
CA TYR A 56 15.49 7.47 22.99
C TYR A 56 14.13 7.20 23.66
N TYR A 57 13.03 7.41 22.93
CA TYR A 57 11.69 7.11 23.46
C TYR A 57 11.53 5.60 23.77
N LEU A 58 11.92 4.73 22.86
CA LEU A 58 11.78 3.28 23.05
C LEU A 58 12.64 2.75 24.20
N GLU A 59 13.76 3.42 24.53
CA GLU A 59 14.58 3.08 25.68
C GLU A 59 13.92 3.41 27.02
N THR A 60 13.00 4.39 27.05
CA THR A 60 12.22 4.67 28.25
C THR A 60 11.17 3.62 28.58
N LEU A 61 10.86 2.73 27.62
CA LEU A 61 9.84 1.69 27.80
C LEU A 61 10.41 0.45 28.50
N PRO A 62 9.56 -0.31 29.24
CA PRO A 62 9.98 -1.53 29.94
C PRO A 62 10.65 -2.55 29.01
N VAL A 63 11.74 -3.19 29.49
CA VAL A 63 12.55 -4.13 28.70
C VAL A 63 11.92 -5.54 28.64
N ASN A 64 11.00 -5.84 29.54
CA ASN A 64 10.44 -7.19 29.74
C ASN A 64 9.36 -7.62 28.74
N ARG A 65 9.10 -6.81 27.70
CA ARG A 65 8.13 -7.11 26.65
C ARG A 65 8.62 -6.68 25.27
N LYS A 66 8.00 -7.26 24.22
CA LYS A 66 8.24 -6.79 22.85
C LYS A 66 7.70 -5.37 22.68
N LYS A 67 8.46 -4.54 22.01
CA LYS A 67 8.08 -3.19 21.55
C LYS A 67 7.76 -3.25 20.09
N ILE A 68 6.55 -2.87 19.72
CA ILE A 68 6.03 -2.98 18.37
C ILE A 68 6.05 -1.61 17.72
N ILE A 69 6.86 -1.50 16.67
CA ILE A 69 6.99 -0.31 15.82
C ILE A 69 6.30 -0.63 14.51
N PHE A 70 5.31 0.16 14.12
CA PHE A 70 4.64 0.02 12.84
C PHE A 70 4.85 1.28 11.99
N ILE A 71 5.49 1.12 10.83
CA ILE A 71 5.68 2.18 9.84
C ILE A 71 4.94 1.78 8.57
N ASP A 72 3.85 2.49 8.31
CA ASP A 72 2.96 2.25 7.19
C ASP A 72 3.23 3.22 6.04
N GLU A 73 2.98 2.77 4.82
CA GLU A 73 3.20 3.51 3.57
C GLU A 73 4.61 4.12 3.48
N MET A 74 5.62 3.27 3.75
CA MET A 74 7.03 3.68 3.66
C MET A 74 7.42 4.33 2.32
N PRO A 75 6.90 3.88 1.15
CA PRO A 75 7.18 4.53 -0.12
C PRO A 75 6.81 6.02 -0.16
N TRP A 76 5.81 6.45 0.62
CA TRP A 76 5.41 7.85 0.68
C TRP A 76 6.31 8.68 1.60
N ILE A 77 7.00 8.03 2.54
CA ILE A 77 7.96 8.68 3.44
C ILE A 77 9.26 9.00 2.71
N ASP A 78 9.70 8.08 1.84
CA ASP A 78 10.95 8.21 1.07
C ASP A 78 10.77 9.19 -0.09
N THR A 79 10.72 10.47 0.24
CA THR A 79 10.60 11.55 -0.75
C THR A 79 11.91 11.75 -1.52
N GLN A 80 11.83 12.44 -2.65
CA GLN A 80 13.03 12.73 -3.47
C GLN A 80 14.14 13.39 -2.61
N ARG A 81 15.36 12.85 -2.68
CA ARG A 81 16.53 13.26 -1.89
C ARG A 81 16.35 13.11 -0.37
N SER A 82 15.42 12.26 0.05
CA SER A 82 15.24 11.92 1.45
C SER A 82 16.42 11.09 1.98
N THR A 83 16.77 11.28 3.23
CA THR A 83 17.71 10.40 3.97
C THR A 83 16.98 9.28 4.70
N PHE A 84 15.68 9.06 4.43
CA PHE A 84 14.82 8.14 5.19
C PHE A 84 15.38 6.70 5.24
N VAL A 85 15.68 6.13 4.07
CA VAL A 85 16.17 4.74 4.00
C VAL A 85 17.50 4.61 4.74
N SER A 86 18.45 5.53 4.51
CA SER A 86 19.77 5.50 5.16
C SER A 86 19.68 5.70 6.69
N ALA A 87 18.76 6.54 7.15
CA ALA A 87 18.53 6.75 8.58
C ALA A 87 17.85 5.51 9.22
N LEU A 88 16.92 4.87 8.50
CA LEU A 88 16.32 3.60 8.93
C LEU A 88 17.37 2.49 9.02
N GLU A 89 18.28 2.41 8.05
CA GLU A 89 19.41 1.48 8.08
C GLU A 89 20.30 1.70 9.29
N ASN A 90 20.63 2.96 9.60
CA ASN A 90 21.40 3.34 10.76
C ASN A 90 20.70 2.95 12.07
N PHE A 91 19.43 3.31 12.22
CA PHE A 91 18.61 2.94 13.37
C PHE A 91 18.57 1.42 13.57
N TRP A 92 18.31 0.67 12.49
CA TRP A 92 18.22 -0.77 12.58
C TRP A 92 19.54 -1.43 12.91
N ASN A 93 20.61 -1.14 12.17
CA ASN A 93 21.90 -1.80 12.33
C ASN A 93 22.68 -1.29 13.54
N GLY A 94 22.55 0.00 13.86
CA GLY A 94 23.23 0.62 14.99
C GLY A 94 22.66 0.20 16.34
N TRP A 95 21.35 0.09 16.42
CA TRP A 95 20.65 -0.11 17.69
C TRP A 95 19.64 -1.26 17.68
N ALA A 96 18.59 -1.23 16.85
CA ALA A 96 17.45 -2.13 16.94
C ALA A 96 17.82 -3.61 16.74
N ASN A 97 18.69 -3.93 15.79
CA ASN A 97 19.13 -5.29 15.48
C ASN A 97 19.88 -5.99 16.63
N ARG A 98 20.39 -5.23 17.59
CA ARG A 98 21.08 -5.77 18.78
C ARG A 98 20.11 -6.08 19.93
N ARG A 99 18.83 -5.81 19.73
CA ARG A 99 17.79 -5.93 20.72
C ARG A 99 16.81 -7.05 20.37
N TYR A 100 16.52 -7.89 21.35
CA TYR A 100 15.55 -8.98 21.21
C TYR A 100 14.09 -8.54 21.43
N ASP A 101 13.90 -7.33 21.96
CA ASP A 101 12.60 -6.79 22.33
C ASP A 101 12.01 -5.85 21.27
N ILE A 102 12.68 -5.59 20.16
CA ILE A 102 12.20 -4.72 19.08
C ILE A 102 11.58 -5.57 17.96
N VAL A 103 10.39 -5.20 17.54
CA VAL A 103 9.70 -5.71 16.36
C VAL A 103 9.34 -4.51 15.47
N LEU A 104 9.97 -4.41 14.30
CA LEU A 104 9.64 -3.41 13.29
C LEU A 104 8.78 -4.05 12.21
N ILE A 105 7.61 -3.49 11.99
CA ILE A 105 6.69 -3.86 10.93
C ILE A 105 6.67 -2.70 9.93
N ALA A 106 6.97 -3.02 8.69
CA ALA A 106 6.98 -2.09 7.57
C ALA A 106 5.91 -2.50 6.55
N SER A 107 5.12 -1.56 6.07
CA SER A 107 4.17 -1.80 4.99
C SER A 107 4.26 -0.72 3.90
N GLY A 108 3.74 -1.04 2.74
CA GLY A 108 3.66 -0.12 1.62
C GLY A 108 2.97 -0.77 0.43
N SER A 109 2.18 0.02 -0.28
CA SER A 109 1.44 -0.40 -1.47
C SER A 109 2.32 -0.46 -2.73
N ALA A 110 3.44 0.29 -2.77
CA ALA A 110 4.36 0.28 -3.91
C ALA A 110 5.33 -0.91 -3.84
N THR A 111 4.92 -2.05 -4.39
CA THR A 111 5.69 -3.30 -4.39
C THR A 111 7.10 -3.15 -4.96
N SER A 112 7.28 -2.37 -6.03
CA SER A 112 8.61 -2.11 -6.61
C SER A 112 9.54 -1.38 -5.63
N TRP A 113 9.04 -0.34 -4.93
CA TRP A 113 9.83 0.37 -3.94
C TRP A 113 10.21 -0.54 -2.76
N MET A 114 9.25 -1.34 -2.27
CA MET A 114 9.49 -2.30 -1.19
C MET A 114 10.53 -3.35 -1.60
N ALA A 115 10.45 -3.86 -2.83
CA ALA A 115 11.45 -4.76 -3.38
C ALA A 115 12.82 -4.08 -3.46
N ASP A 116 12.93 -2.96 -4.18
CA ASP A 116 14.20 -2.32 -4.50
C ASP A 116 14.91 -1.74 -3.26
N LYS A 117 14.15 -1.18 -2.30
CA LYS A 117 14.71 -0.44 -1.17
C LYS A 117 14.87 -1.26 0.11
N LEU A 118 14.01 -2.26 0.32
CA LEU A 118 14.05 -3.06 1.55
C LEU A 118 14.46 -4.51 1.29
N ILE A 119 13.95 -5.14 0.21
CA ILE A 119 14.11 -6.58 0.00
C ILE A 119 15.39 -6.89 -0.75
N ASP A 120 15.55 -6.30 -1.93
CA ASP A 120 16.68 -6.56 -2.86
C ASP A 120 17.81 -5.54 -2.69
N ASN A 121 17.68 -4.65 -1.70
CA ASN A 121 18.68 -3.66 -1.37
C ASN A 121 19.99 -4.36 -1.02
N GLN A 122 21.06 -4.04 -1.75
CA GLN A 122 22.43 -4.50 -1.44
C GLN A 122 23.10 -3.69 -0.31
N GLY A 123 22.37 -2.73 0.28
CA GLY A 123 22.81 -1.87 1.39
C GLY A 123 22.62 -2.49 2.78
N GLY A 124 22.50 -1.65 3.78
CA GLY A 124 22.50 -2.03 5.19
C GLY A 124 21.27 -2.81 5.66
N LEU A 125 20.17 -2.84 4.89
CA LEU A 125 18.98 -3.64 5.18
C LEU A 125 19.01 -5.05 4.53
N HIS A 126 20.04 -5.37 3.78
CA HIS A 126 20.19 -6.69 3.18
C HIS A 126 20.12 -7.81 4.22
N ASN A 127 19.29 -8.82 3.97
CA ASN A 127 19.05 -9.96 4.89
C ASN A 127 18.60 -9.59 6.31
N ARG A 128 18.00 -8.39 6.51
CA ARG A 128 17.45 -7.97 7.80
C ARG A 128 15.96 -8.27 7.94
N ILE A 129 15.27 -8.51 6.83
CA ILE A 129 13.86 -8.87 6.83
C ILE A 129 13.71 -10.33 7.24
N THR A 130 13.10 -10.57 8.37
CA THR A 130 12.89 -11.93 8.91
C THR A 130 11.62 -12.58 8.39
N ARG A 131 10.61 -11.80 8.03
CA ARG A 131 9.32 -12.28 7.49
C ARG A 131 8.79 -11.32 6.43
N ARG A 132 8.24 -11.88 5.36
CA ARG A 132 7.52 -11.15 4.31
C ARG A 132 6.10 -11.68 4.25
N LEU A 133 5.15 -10.77 4.26
CA LEU A 133 3.73 -11.09 4.13
C LEU A 133 3.20 -10.36 2.91
N TYR A 134 2.75 -11.11 1.94
CA TYR A 134 2.01 -10.58 0.80
C TYR A 134 0.52 -10.70 1.12
N LEU A 135 -0.19 -9.58 1.07
CA LEU A 135 -1.64 -9.57 1.20
C LEU A 135 -2.23 -9.70 -0.19
N GLU A 136 -2.59 -10.91 -0.53
CA GLU A 136 -3.29 -11.19 -1.78
C GLU A 136 -4.78 -10.86 -1.65
N PRO A 137 -5.47 -10.53 -2.75
CA PRO A 137 -6.93 -10.50 -2.79
C PRO A 137 -7.50 -11.86 -2.34
N PHE A 138 -8.73 -11.86 -1.90
CA PHE A 138 -9.44 -13.12 -1.63
C PHE A 138 -9.49 -13.97 -2.90
N THR A 139 -9.30 -15.26 -2.73
CA THR A 139 -9.62 -16.25 -3.74
C THR A 139 -11.14 -16.31 -3.96
N LEU A 140 -11.59 -16.95 -5.04
CA LEU A 140 -13.02 -17.17 -5.25
C LEU A 140 -13.67 -17.95 -4.10
N SER A 141 -12.96 -18.90 -3.50
CA SER A 141 -13.43 -19.66 -2.34
C SER A 141 -13.60 -18.77 -1.11
N GLU A 142 -12.61 -17.93 -0.80
CA GLU A 142 -12.68 -16.99 0.31
C GLU A 142 -13.77 -15.93 0.10
N THR A 143 -13.98 -15.51 -1.17
CA THR A 143 -15.10 -14.62 -1.53
C THR A 143 -16.45 -15.31 -1.29
N GLU A 144 -16.57 -16.61 -1.61
CA GLU A 144 -17.77 -17.39 -1.30
C GLU A 144 -17.99 -17.49 0.22
N GLU A 145 -16.94 -17.75 0.99
CA GLU A 145 -17.01 -17.78 2.47
C GLU A 145 -17.40 -16.42 3.05
N TYR A 146 -16.84 -15.33 2.48
CA TYR A 146 -17.21 -13.97 2.87
C TYR A 146 -18.72 -13.74 2.73
N PHE A 147 -19.32 -14.02 1.55
CA PHE A 147 -20.74 -13.84 1.37
C PHE A 147 -21.59 -14.78 2.24
N LYS A 148 -21.15 -16.03 2.46
CA LYS A 148 -21.81 -16.95 3.37
C LYS A 148 -21.85 -16.45 4.81
N SER A 149 -20.82 -15.73 5.26
CA SER A 149 -20.78 -15.16 6.62
C SER A 149 -21.87 -14.11 6.88
N PHE A 150 -22.53 -13.61 5.83
CA PHE A 150 -23.66 -12.67 5.88
C PHE A 150 -25.00 -13.32 5.53
N ASP A 151 -25.08 -14.65 5.47
CA ASP A 151 -26.29 -15.37 5.02
C ASP A 151 -26.82 -14.85 3.67
N SER A 152 -25.90 -14.54 2.75
CA SER A 152 -26.22 -13.97 1.45
C SER A 152 -27.02 -14.97 0.58
N PRO A 153 -28.09 -14.55 -0.09
CA PRO A 153 -28.86 -15.40 -1.01
C PRO A 153 -28.18 -15.58 -2.37
N LEU A 154 -27.01 -14.97 -2.60
CA LEU A 154 -26.30 -15.04 -3.88
C LEU A 154 -25.91 -16.49 -4.20
N THR A 155 -26.18 -16.89 -5.43
CA THR A 155 -25.72 -18.19 -5.96
C THR A 155 -24.21 -18.18 -6.21
N ARG A 156 -23.61 -19.34 -6.39
CA ARG A 156 -22.17 -19.44 -6.74
C ARG A 156 -21.85 -18.71 -8.05
N TYR A 157 -22.78 -18.65 -8.99
CA TYR A 157 -22.63 -17.89 -10.23
C TYR A 157 -22.63 -16.37 -9.96
N ASP A 158 -23.53 -15.90 -9.11
CA ASP A 158 -23.54 -14.48 -8.68
C ASP A 158 -22.26 -14.10 -7.95
N ILE A 159 -21.75 -14.97 -7.08
CA ILE A 159 -20.48 -14.77 -6.38
C ILE A 159 -19.31 -14.71 -7.35
N LEU A 160 -19.29 -15.57 -8.37
CA LEU A 160 -18.31 -15.50 -9.45
C LEU A 160 -18.36 -14.14 -10.17
N GLN A 161 -19.55 -13.65 -10.48
CA GLN A 161 -19.71 -12.33 -11.10
C GLN A 161 -19.20 -11.22 -10.16
N CYS A 162 -19.53 -11.28 -8.87
CA CYS A 162 -18.99 -10.34 -7.86
C CYS A 162 -17.46 -10.37 -7.85
N TYR A 163 -16.87 -11.56 -7.85
CA TYR A 163 -15.44 -11.74 -7.89
C TYR A 163 -14.80 -11.11 -9.14
N MET A 164 -15.43 -11.27 -10.30
CA MET A 164 -14.91 -10.73 -11.56
C MET A 164 -14.78 -9.21 -11.57
N PHE A 165 -15.68 -8.46 -10.94
CA PHE A 165 -15.59 -7.00 -10.94
C PHE A 165 -14.90 -6.44 -9.69
N THR A 166 -14.81 -7.18 -8.57
CA THR A 166 -14.12 -6.75 -7.36
C THR A 166 -12.66 -7.23 -7.30
N GLY A 167 -12.30 -8.23 -8.12
CA GLY A 167 -10.99 -8.88 -8.08
C GLY A 167 -10.72 -9.59 -6.75
N GLY A 168 -11.75 -9.90 -5.95
CA GLY A 168 -11.60 -10.46 -4.61
C GLY A 168 -11.00 -9.47 -3.59
N ILE A 169 -10.92 -8.18 -3.91
CA ILE A 169 -10.37 -7.17 -3.01
C ILE A 169 -11.35 -6.93 -1.85
N PRO A 170 -10.94 -7.20 -0.58
CA PRO A 170 -11.85 -7.12 0.57
C PRO A 170 -12.53 -5.76 0.73
N PHE A 171 -11.85 -4.67 0.37
CA PHE A 171 -12.42 -3.33 0.40
C PHE A 171 -13.65 -3.24 -0.51
N TYR A 172 -13.54 -3.65 -1.77
CA TYR A 172 -14.67 -3.59 -2.71
C TYR A 172 -15.79 -4.54 -2.32
N LEU A 173 -15.46 -5.73 -1.82
CA LEU A 173 -16.45 -6.67 -1.30
C LEU A 173 -17.22 -6.07 -0.11
N SER A 174 -16.56 -5.31 0.77
CA SER A 174 -17.19 -4.67 1.92
C SER A 174 -18.18 -3.55 1.59
N LEU A 175 -18.07 -2.98 0.38
CA LEU A 175 -19.01 -1.97 -0.12
C LEU A 175 -20.30 -2.58 -0.70
N MET A 176 -20.29 -3.89 -0.99
CA MET A 176 -21.45 -4.59 -1.51
C MET A 176 -22.49 -4.85 -0.43
N ASN A 177 -23.76 -4.80 -0.80
CA ASN A 177 -24.82 -5.30 0.05
C ASN A 177 -25.05 -6.80 -0.25
N PRO A 178 -24.74 -7.71 0.69
CA PRO A 178 -24.85 -9.15 0.46
C PRO A 178 -26.27 -9.63 0.18
N GLN A 179 -27.29 -8.83 0.49
CA GLN A 179 -28.72 -9.17 0.30
C GLN A 179 -29.28 -8.65 -1.03
N MET A 180 -28.50 -7.90 -1.79
CA MET A 180 -28.89 -7.38 -3.11
C MET A 180 -28.36 -8.27 -4.23
N SER A 181 -29.02 -8.24 -5.39
CA SER A 181 -28.52 -8.90 -6.60
C SER A 181 -27.21 -8.25 -7.08
N VAL A 182 -26.47 -8.98 -7.91
CA VAL A 182 -25.23 -8.48 -8.53
C VAL A 182 -25.49 -7.17 -9.30
N ALA A 183 -26.55 -7.13 -10.12
CA ALA A 183 -26.90 -5.95 -10.90
C ALA A 183 -27.20 -4.73 -10.03
N GLN A 184 -27.92 -4.90 -8.91
CA GLN A 184 -28.19 -3.82 -7.97
C GLN A 184 -26.92 -3.32 -7.29
N ASN A 185 -26.02 -4.21 -6.90
CA ASN A 185 -24.73 -3.84 -6.34
C ASN A 185 -23.88 -3.05 -7.35
N ILE A 186 -23.81 -3.50 -8.60
CA ILE A 186 -23.07 -2.82 -9.66
C ILE A 186 -23.62 -1.41 -9.90
N ASP A 187 -24.95 -1.28 -10.02
CA ASP A 187 -25.60 0.03 -10.22
C ASP A 187 -25.29 0.98 -9.06
N MET A 188 -25.46 0.51 -7.83
CA MET A 188 -25.21 1.28 -6.62
C MET A 188 -23.74 1.72 -6.48
N LEU A 189 -22.79 0.85 -6.81
CA LEU A 189 -21.38 1.09 -6.60
C LEU A 189 -20.71 1.92 -7.72
N PHE A 190 -21.18 1.77 -8.98
CA PHE A 190 -20.48 2.35 -10.13
C PHE A 190 -21.32 3.36 -10.94
N PHE A 191 -22.61 3.14 -11.09
CA PHE A 191 -23.43 3.90 -12.05
C PHE A 191 -24.36 4.95 -11.42
N HIS A 192 -24.76 4.78 -10.19
CA HIS A 192 -25.56 5.79 -9.50
C HIS A 192 -24.80 7.14 -9.41
N LYS A 193 -25.54 8.27 -9.38
CA LYS A 193 -24.92 9.61 -9.32
C LYS A 193 -23.98 9.80 -8.12
N SER A 194 -24.30 9.18 -6.99
CA SER A 194 -23.50 9.19 -5.76
C SER A 194 -22.72 7.90 -5.54
N ALA A 195 -22.48 7.10 -6.59
CA ALA A 195 -21.79 5.83 -6.48
C ALA A 195 -20.37 6.02 -5.93
N PRO A 196 -19.98 5.28 -4.86
CA PRO A 196 -18.69 5.45 -4.21
C PRO A 196 -17.50 5.11 -5.11
N LEU A 197 -17.67 4.19 -6.06
CA LEU A 197 -16.61 3.73 -6.97
C LEU A 197 -16.70 4.37 -8.37
N ARG A 198 -17.51 5.41 -8.55
CA ARG A 198 -17.70 6.04 -9.86
C ARG A 198 -16.39 6.59 -10.45
N ARG A 199 -15.46 7.03 -9.62
CA ARG A 199 -14.14 7.56 -10.03
C ARG A 199 -13.01 6.60 -9.74
N GLU A 200 -13.32 5.41 -9.27
CA GLU A 200 -12.30 4.44 -8.82
C GLU A 200 -11.33 4.08 -9.93
N TYR A 201 -11.82 3.99 -11.17
CA TYR A 201 -10.98 3.77 -12.35
C TYR A 201 -9.90 4.84 -12.48
N ASP A 202 -10.29 6.12 -12.46
CA ASP A 202 -9.36 7.24 -12.60
C ASP A 202 -8.40 7.34 -11.41
N GLU A 203 -8.90 7.14 -10.20
CA GLU A 203 -8.14 7.22 -8.95
C GLU A 203 -7.14 6.08 -8.85
N LEU A 204 -7.54 4.85 -9.17
CA LEU A 204 -6.68 3.68 -9.16
C LEU A 204 -5.54 3.82 -10.17
N TYR A 205 -5.85 4.19 -11.40
CA TYR A 205 -4.84 4.41 -12.43
C TYR A 205 -3.88 5.55 -12.06
N SER A 206 -4.41 6.63 -11.47
CA SER A 206 -3.59 7.75 -10.99
C SER A 206 -2.68 7.38 -9.83
N ALA A 207 -3.08 6.42 -9.01
CA ALA A 207 -2.27 5.92 -7.90
C ALA A 207 -1.17 4.95 -8.37
N LEU A 208 -1.49 4.10 -9.36
CA LEU A 208 -0.59 3.04 -9.82
C LEU A 208 0.45 3.51 -10.85
N PHE A 209 0.14 4.54 -11.65
CA PHE A 209 0.95 4.92 -12.81
C PHE A 209 1.32 6.41 -12.82
N THR A 210 2.57 6.71 -13.13
CA THR A 210 3.08 8.09 -13.28
C THR A 210 2.65 8.76 -14.58
N HIS A 211 2.30 7.99 -15.61
CA HIS A 211 1.85 8.47 -16.94
C HIS A 211 0.53 7.83 -17.33
N VAL A 212 -0.49 8.06 -16.51
CA VAL A 212 -1.83 7.43 -16.55
C VAL A 212 -2.42 7.44 -17.98
N ASP A 213 -2.41 8.57 -18.65
CA ASP A 213 -2.97 8.73 -20.00
C ASP A 213 -2.39 7.73 -21.03
N SER A 214 -1.13 7.34 -20.85
CA SER A 214 -0.47 6.39 -21.75
C SER A 214 -0.97 4.96 -21.55
N TYR A 215 -1.24 4.59 -20.29
CA TYR A 215 -1.81 3.28 -19.96
C TYR A 215 -3.27 3.20 -20.41
N ILE A 216 -4.07 4.21 -20.11
CA ILE A 216 -5.47 4.28 -20.54
C ILE A 216 -5.58 4.16 -22.06
N LYS A 217 -4.80 4.91 -22.85
CA LYS A 217 -4.79 4.82 -24.31
C LYS A 217 -4.49 3.42 -24.83
N VAL A 218 -3.56 2.71 -24.21
CA VAL A 218 -3.24 1.32 -24.61
C VAL A 218 -4.41 0.39 -24.30
N ILE A 219 -5.04 0.53 -23.14
CA ILE A 219 -6.18 -0.31 -22.74
C ILE A 219 -7.39 -0.05 -23.61
N GLU A 220 -7.75 1.22 -23.89
CA GLU A 220 -8.87 1.60 -24.76
C GLU A 220 -8.70 1.02 -26.18
N ILE A 221 -7.50 1.12 -26.74
CA ILE A 221 -7.22 0.56 -28.07
C ILE A 221 -7.32 -0.96 -28.04
N LEU A 222 -6.84 -1.63 -27.01
CA LEU A 222 -6.96 -3.09 -26.89
C LEU A 222 -8.41 -3.52 -26.67
N TYR A 223 -9.22 -2.75 -25.94
CA TYR A 223 -10.64 -2.99 -25.73
C TYR A 223 -11.42 -3.01 -27.06
N ASP A 224 -11.10 -2.10 -27.98
CA ASP A 224 -11.75 -2.00 -29.28
C ASP A 224 -11.35 -3.12 -30.25
N HIS A 225 -10.29 -3.88 -29.94
CA HIS A 225 -9.71 -4.89 -30.82
C HIS A 225 -9.76 -6.30 -30.22
N LYS A 226 -10.88 -6.99 -30.39
CA LYS A 226 -11.17 -8.33 -29.82
C LYS A 226 -10.10 -9.40 -30.09
N TYR A 227 -9.33 -9.27 -31.16
CA TYR A 227 -8.30 -10.23 -31.55
C TYR A 227 -6.89 -9.79 -31.12
N GLY A 228 -6.81 -8.70 -30.35
CA GLY A 228 -5.54 -8.09 -29.97
C GLY A 228 -4.86 -7.29 -31.08
N LEU A 229 -3.78 -6.66 -30.74
CA LEU A 229 -2.94 -5.86 -31.67
C LEU A 229 -1.48 -6.23 -31.49
N THR A 230 -0.73 -6.15 -32.60
CA THR A 230 0.74 -6.24 -32.51
C THR A 230 1.29 -4.99 -31.87
N LYS A 231 2.47 -5.09 -31.24
CA LYS A 231 3.17 -3.96 -30.64
C LYS A 231 3.36 -2.79 -31.64
N ARG A 232 3.57 -3.09 -32.93
CA ARG A 232 3.73 -2.08 -33.96
C ARG A 232 2.45 -1.30 -34.22
N GLU A 233 1.31 -1.98 -34.20
CA GLU A 233 -0.02 -1.37 -34.35
C GLU A 233 -0.35 -0.51 -33.12
N ILE A 234 -0.11 -1.02 -31.92
CA ILE A 234 -0.28 -0.23 -30.69
C ILE A 234 0.59 1.01 -30.71
N SER A 235 1.88 0.89 -31.08
CA SER A 235 2.79 2.03 -31.18
C SER A 235 2.29 3.09 -32.18
N LYS A 236 1.80 2.65 -33.34
CA LYS A 236 1.24 3.54 -34.37
C LYS A 236 -0.02 4.26 -33.89
N ALA A 237 -0.92 3.55 -33.23
CA ALA A 237 -2.18 4.09 -32.75
C ALA A 237 -2.02 5.03 -31.54
N THR A 238 -1.17 4.66 -30.58
CA THR A 238 -0.94 5.43 -29.34
C THR A 238 0.12 6.55 -29.51
N LYS A 239 0.94 6.49 -30.56
CA LYS A 239 2.15 7.32 -30.76
C LYS A 239 3.20 7.13 -29.65
N LEU A 240 3.12 6.07 -28.87
CA LEU A 240 4.13 5.71 -27.88
C LEU A 240 5.28 4.99 -28.56
N ASN A 241 6.51 5.35 -28.20
CA ASN A 241 7.71 4.79 -28.82
C ASN A 241 8.39 3.69 -27.98
N GLY A 242 9.15 2.89 -28.66
CA GLY A 242 9.94 1.70 -28.29
C GLY A 242 10.05 1.33 -26.81
N THR A 243 10.94 1.95 -26.06
CA THR A 243 11.26 1.57 -24.67
C THR A 243 10.11 1.90 -23.71
N PHE A 244 9.48 3.06 -23.89
CA PHE A 244 8.36 3.46 -23.03
C PHE A 244 7.12 2.60 -23.26
N LEU A 245 6.81 2.26 -24.52
CA LEU A 245 5.72 1.33 -24.83
C LEU A 245 5.96 -0.07 -24.19
N ASN A 246 7.20 -0.57 -24.17
CA ASN A 246 7.52 -1.81 -23.46
C ASN A 246 7.21 -1.71 -21.97
N THR A 247 7.57 -0.59 -21.34
CA THR A 247 7.28 -0.36 -19.93
C THR A 247 5.76 -0.37 -19.67
N VAL A 248 4.98 0.25 -20.56
CA VAL A 248 3.52 0.24 -20.45
C VAL A 248 2.96 -1.17 -20.64
N LEU A 249 3.35 -1.88 -21.72
CA LEU A 249 2.84 -3.22 -22.01
C LEU A 249 3.22 -4.29 -20.97
N ASN A 250 4.31 -4.12 -20.25
CA ASN A 250 4.71 -5.04 -19.18
C ASN A 250 3.93 -4.81 -17.87
N LYS A 251 3.19 -3.72 -17.77
CA LYS A 251 2.43 -3.37 -16.56
C LYS A 251 0.90 -3.38 -16.77
N VAL A 252 0.45 -3.52 -18.01
CA VAL A 252 -0.94 -3.77 -18.42
C VAL A 252 -1.15 -5.24 -18.66
#